data_d1c8fcb8cd76706a855fa79d1fef6224
#
_entry.id   d1c8fcb8cd76706a855fa79d1fef6224
#
_cell.length_a   1.000
_cell.length_b   1.000
_cell.length_c   1.000
_cell.angle_alpha   90.00
_cell.angle_beta   90.00
_cell.angle_gamma   90.00
#
_symmetry.space_group_name_H-M   'P 1'
#
loop_
_entity.id
_entity.type
_entity.pdbx_description
1 polymer ?
#
loop_
_entity_poly.entity_id
_entity_poly.type
_entity_poly.pdbx_seq_one_letter_code
_entity_poly.pdbx_strand_id
1 'polypeptide(L)'
;MFECFFPDAYMDSTYVIDFEKLYKEGIRGVIFDIDNTLVPHGAPADERAIRLFARLRSIGLDYCLISNNQLPRGKPFADVVQAKFVEDAHKPSRKNYLKAMKLMHVDLDSCIFVGDQIFTDVYGAKRCGMRTILVKPLHPKEEIQIVLKRYLEKIVLYFYQKEKR
;
A
#
# COMPACT_ATOMS: atom_id res chain seq x y z
N MET A 1 -6.62 5.81 21.56
CA MET A 1 -5.34 6.55 21.43
C MET A 1 -4.56 6.19 20.16
N PHE A 2 -4.51 4.92 19.73
CA PHE A 2 -3.74 4.50 18.55
C PHE A 2 -4.58 4.24 17.28
N GLU A 3 -5.87 4.57 17.27
CA GLU A 3 -6.82 4.25 16.21
C GLU A 3 -6.41 4.80 14.81
N CYS A 4 -5.75 5.96 14.77
CA CYS A 4 -5.23 6.53 13.53
C CYS A 4 -4.10 5.69 12.88
N PHE A 5 -3.54 4.73 13.61
CA PHE A 5 -2.52 3.80 13.15
C PHE A 5 -3.09 2.39 12.87
N PHE A 6 -4.38 2.16 13.14
CA PHE A 6 -4.98 0.85 12.94
C PHE A 6 -5.42 0.68 11.49
N PRO A 7 -4.93 -0.37 10.80
CA PRO A 7 -5.41 -0.68 9.47
C PRO A 7 -6.86 -1.20 9.54
N ASP A 8 -7.60 -1.06 8.45
CA ASP A 8 -8.95 -1.64 8.34
C ASP A 8 -8.89 -3.16 8.17
N ALA A 9 -7.81 -3.67 7.56
CA ALA A 9 -7.49 -5.09 7.50
C ALA A 9 -5.98 -5.33 7.61
N TYR A 10 -5.59 -6.50 8.13
CA TYR A 10 -4.19 -6.96 8.19
C TYR A 10 -4.08 -8.33 7.54
N MET A 11 -3.28 -8.43 6.48
CA MET A 11 -3.16 -9.60 5.63
C MET A 11 -1.72 -10.10 5.60
N ASP A 12 -1.54 -11.39 5.32
CA ASP A 12 -0.20 -11.98 5.24
C ASP A 12 0.62 -11.47 4.05
N SER A 13 -0.03 -11.09 2.96
CA SER A 13 0.61 -10.60 1.74
C SER A 13 -0.40 -9.85 0.88
N THR A 14 0.09 -8.95 0.03
CA THR A 14 -0.69 -8.33 -1.04
C THR A 14 -1.33 -9.40 -1.95
N TYR A 15 -0.66 -10.51 -2.14
CA TYR A 15 -1.06 -11.57 -3.08
C TYR A 15 -2.19 -12.48 -2.58
N VAL A 16 -2.58 -12.38 -1.31
CA VAL A 16 -3.74 -13.10 -0.74
C VAL A 16 -4.98 -12.22 -0.61
N ILE A 17 -4.91 -10.97 -1.02
CA ILE A 17 -6.05 -10.05 -1.01
C ILE A 17 -7.06 -10.47 -2.07
N ASP A 18 -8.33 -10.57 -1.68
CA ASP A 18 -9.45 -10.83 -2.59
C ASP A 18 -9.92 -9.52 -3.27
N PHE A 19 -9.25 -9.16 -4.36
CA PHE A 19 -9.55 -7.95 -5.11
C PHE A 19 -10.90 -8.01 -5.83
N GLU A 20 -11.38 -9.18 -6.22
CA GLU A 20 -12.72 -9.38 -6.78
C GLU A 20 -13.81 -9.02 -5.75
N LYS A 21 -13.61 -9.42 -4.50
CA LYS A 21 -14.50 -9.05 -3.40
C LYS A 21 -14.49 -7.55 -3.18
N LEU A 22 -13.32 -6.92 -3.13
CA LEU A 22 -13.19 -5.47 -2.99
C LEU A 22 -13.91 -4.73 -4.14
N TYR A 23 -13.78 -5.21 -5.37
CA TYR A 23 -14.49 -4.64 -6.50
C TYR A 23 -16.02 -4.73 -6.33
N LYS A 24 -16.54 -5.88 -5.87
CA LYS A 24 -17.96 -6.07 -5.56
C LYS A 24 -18.44 -5.16 -4.43
N GLU A 25 -17.58 -4.82 -3.48
CA GLU A 25 -17.86 -3.87 -2.40
C GLU A 25 -17.84 -2.40 -2.85
N GLY A 26 -17.48 -2.11 -4.10
CA GLY A 26 -17.46 -0.76 -4.66
C GLY A 26 -16.08 -0.14 -4.81
N ILE A 27 -15.00 -0.83 -4.48
CA ILE A 27 -13.64 -0.34 -4.74
C ILE A 27 -13.39 -0.29 -6.25
N ARG A 28 -12.77 0.78 -6.69
CA ARG A 28 -12.42 1.04 -8.10
C ARG A 28 -10.96 1.40 -8.29
N GLY A 29 -10.28 1.87 -7.25
CA GLY A 29 -8.87 2.22 -7.28
C GLY A 29 -8.09 1.65 -6.11
N VAL A 30 -6.87 1.20 -6.38
CA VAL A 30 -5.95 0.68 -5.36
C VAL A 30 -4.63 1.42 -5.45
N ILE A 31 -4.19 1.98 -4.34
CA ILE A 31 -2.87 2.58 -4.22
C ILE A 31 -1.96 1.58 -3.51
N PHE A 32 -0.80 1.33 -4.07
CA PHE A 32 0.20 0.42 -3.48
C PHE A 32 1.49 1.15 -3.14
N ASP A 33 2.08 0.76 -2.00
CA ASP A 33 3.51 0.88 -1.80
C ASP A 33 4.25 -0.20 -2.60
N ILE A 34 5.55 -0.05 -2.85
CA ILE A 34 6.35 -0.99 -3.65
C ILE A 34 7.19 -1.90 -2.76
N ASP A 35 8.14 -1.31 -2.04
CA ASP A 35 9.15 -2.06 -1.29
C ASP A 35 8.55 -2.82 -0.10
N ASN A 36 8.82 -4.10 0.00
CA ASN A 36 8.26 -5.03 0.99
C ASN A 36 6.72 -5.21 0.94
N THR A 37 6.04 -4.56 0.03
CA THR A 37 4.60 -4.71 -0.24
C THR A 37 4.34 -5.58 -1.47
N LEU A 38 5.00 -5.29 -2.58
CA LEU A 38 4.87 -5.99 -3.86
C LEU A 38 6.09 -6.88 -4.16
N VAL A 39 7.27 -6.40 -3.82
CA VAL A 39 8.55 -7.08 -3.99
C VAL A 39 9.44 -6.81 -2.77
N PRO A 40 10.50 -7.61 -2.53
CA PRO A 40 11.50 -7.28 -1.53
C PRO A 40 12.11 -5.90 -1.77
N HIS A 41 12.57 -5.23 -0.71
CA HIS A 41 13.16 -3.90 -0.80
C HIS A 41 14.24 -3.82 -1.88
N GLY A 42 14.12 -2.87 -2.80
CA GLY A 42 15.04 -2.64 -3.90
C GLY A 42 14.91 -3.61 -5.10
N ALA A 43 14.08 -4.65 -5.01
CA ALA A 43 13.91 -5.60 -6.10
C ALA A 43 13.11 -5.02 -7.28
N PRO A 44 13.40 -5.44 -8.53
CA PRO A 44 12.57 -5.09 -9.69
C PRO A 44 11.22 -5.79 -9.65
N ALA A 45 10.31 -5.39 -10.54
CA ALA A 45 9.04 -6.08 -10.72
C ALA A 45 9.29 -7.55 -11.16
N ASP A 46 8.72 -8.48 -10.42
CA ASP A 46 8.78 -9.91 -10.70
C ASP A 46 7.50 -10.39 -11.44
N GLU A 47 7.52 -11.65 -11.89
CA GLU A 47 6.36 -12.23 -12.57
C GLU A 47 5.11 -12.24 -11.71
N ARG A 48 5.24 -12.37 -10.39
CA ARG A 48 4.11 -12.37 -9.47
C ARG A 48 3.44 -11.00 -9.41
N ALA A 49 4.23 -9.92 -9.37
CA ALA A 49 3.73 -8.56 -9.47
C ALA A 49 3.07 -8.33 -10.84
N ILE A 50 3.70 -8.72 -11.94
CA ILE A 50 3.14 -8.57 -13.29
C ILE A 50 1.77 -9.26 -13.41
N ARG A 51 1.66 -10.49 -12.91
CA ARG A 51 0.38 -11.25 -12.92
C ARG A 51 -0.69 -10.58 -12.05
N LEU A 52 -0.31 -10.06 -10.88
CA LEU A 52 -1.25 -9.33 -10.03
C LEU A 52 -1.85 -8.12 -10.77
N PHE A 53 -1.02 -7.29 -11.36
CA PHE A 53 -1.52 -6.09 -12.06
C PHE A 53 -2.32 -6.42 -13.32
N ALA A 54 -1.97 -7.50 -14.04
CA ALA A 54 -2.81 -8.02 -15.12
C ALA A 54 -4.19 -8.45 -14.61
N ARG A 55 -4.25 -9.13 -13.46
CA ARG A 55 -5.51 -9.51 -12.80
C ARG A 55 -6.33 -8.29 -12.38
N LEU A 56 -5.70 -7.27 -11.77
CA LEU A 56 -6.39 -6.04 -11.39
C LEU A 56 -7.06 -5.37 -12.61
N ARG A 57 -6.36 -5.30 -13.74
CA ARG A 57 -6.95 -4.79 -14.99
C ARG A 57 -8.15 -5.60 -15.45
N SER A 58 -8.05 -6.93 -15.39
CA SER A 58 -9.16 -7.81 -15.81
C SER A 58 -10.39 -7.70 -14.91
N ILE A 59 -10.21 -7.40 -13.64
CA ILE A 59 -11.29 -7.13 -12.67
C ILE A 59 -11.97 -5.78 -12.97
N GLY A 60 -11.23 -4.82 -13.53
CA GLY A 60 -11.69 -3.44 -13.75
C GLY A 60 -11.25 -2.46 -12.65
N LEU A 61 -10.23 -2.83 -11.86
CA LEU A 61 -9.61 -1.95 -10.87
C LEU A 61 -8.53 -1.11 -11.55
N ASP A 62 -8.55 0.19 -11.28
CA ASP A 62 -7.40 1.07 -11.57
C ASP A 62 -6.41 1.02 -10.40
N TYR A 63 -5.17 1.38 -10.66
CA TYR A 63 -4.12 1.31 -9.65
C TYR A 63 -3.04 2.35 -9.86
N CYS A 64 -2.45 2.79 -8.74
CA CYS A 64 -1.35 3.74 -8.71
C CYS A 64 -0.32 3.29 -7.68
N LEU A 65 0.95 3.43 -8.01
CA LEU A 65 2.06 3.19 -7.09
C LEU A 65 2.48 4.51 -6.46
N ILE A 66 2.71 4.51 -5.16
CA ILE A 66 3.36 5.63 -4.48
C ILE A 66 4.54 5.13 -3.65
N SER A 67 5.66 5.83 -3.72
CA SER A 67 6.89 5.46 -3.01
C SER A 67 7.56 6.68 -2.43
N ASN A 68 8.24 6.53 -1.28
CA ASN A 68 9.14 7.55 -0.76
C ASN A 68 10.49 7.55 -1.51
N ASN A 69 10.74 6.55 -2.33
CA ASN A 69 11.93 6.48 -3.15
C ASN A 69 11.81 7.39 -4.38
N GLN A 70 12.97 7.84 -4.86
CA GLN A 70 13.08 8.71 -6.02
C GLN A 70 12.67 8.00 -7.31
N LEU A 71 12.40 8.79 -8.35
CA LEU A 71 12.00 8.35 -9.69
C LEU A 71 12.80 7.17 -10.27
N PRO A 72 14.15 7.13 -10.17
CA PRO A 72 14.94 6.02 -10.72
C PRO A 72 14.56 4.64 -10.17
N ARG A 73 13.97 4.58 -8.97
CA ARG A 73 13.54 3.30 -8.36
C ARG A 73 12.14 2.89 -8.75
N GLY A 74 11.20 3.81 -8.68
CA GLY A 74 9.78 3.50 -8.84
C GLY A 74 9.30 3.47 -10.28
N LYS A 75 9.83 4.34 -11.13
CA LYS A 75 9.38 4.46 -12.53
C LYS A 75 9.60 3.19 -13.36
N PRO A 76 10.78 2.53 -13.35
CA PRO A 76 10.95 1.28 -14.07
C PRO A 76 10.00 0.18 -13.61
N PHE A 77 9.73 0.10 -12.30
CA PHE A 77 8.75 -0.84 -11.76
C PHE A 77 7.34 -0.54 -12.29
N ALA A 78 6.93 0.72 -12.22
CA ALA A 78 5.61 1.16 -12.69
C ALA A 78 5.41 0.89 -14.18
N ASP A 79 6.45 1.11 -14.99
CA ASP A 79 6.39 0.86 -16.44
C ASP A 79 6.20 -0.64 -16.76
N VAL A 80 6.90 -1.52 -16.05
CA VAL A 80 6.76 -2.98 -16.24
C VAL A 80 5.35 -3.46 -15.90
N VAL A 81 4.75 -3.00 -14.80
CA VAL A 81 3.40 -3.39 -14.39
C VAL A 81 2.31 -2.49 -14.99
N GLN A 82 2.69 -1.52 -15.83
CA GLN A 82 1.78 -0.57 -16.48
C GLN A 82 0.94 0.23 -15.49
N ALA A 83 1.55 0.66 -14.39
CA ALA A 83 0.88 1.42 -13.34
C ALA A 83 1.12 2.92 -13.48
N LYS A 84 0.16 3.71 -13.02
CA LYS A 84 0.38 5.12 -12.68
C LYS A 84 1.36 5.19 -11.50
N PHE A 85 2.16 6.25 -11.44
CA PHE A 85 3.19 6.39 -10.42
C PHE A 85 3.25 7.82 -9.87
N VAL A 86 3.32 7.94 -8.55
CA VAL A 86 3.62 9.19 -7.84
C VAL A 86 4.96 9.01 -7.15
N GLU A 87 5.95 9.70 -7.68
CA GLU A 87 7.29 9.73 -7.12
C GLU A 87 7.37 10.62 -5.87
N ASP A 88 8.40 10.37 -5.06
CA ASP A 88 8.77 11.21 -3.91
C ASP A 88 7.56 11.58 -3.05
N ALA A 89 6.85 10.53 -2.64
CA ALA A 89 5.53 10.67 -2.04
C ALA A 89 5.55 11.35 -0.67
N HIS A 90 6.72 11.48 -0.04
CA HIS A 90 6.87 12.05 1.30
C HIS A 90 5.82 11.52 2.29
N LYS A 91 5.58 10.20 2.23
CA LYS A 91 4.64 9.56 3.17
C LYS A 91 5.09 9.83 4.63
N PRO A 92 4.22 10.21 5.53
CA PRO A 92 2.76 10.14 5.47
C PRO A 92 2.05 11.45 5.02
N SER A 93 2.65 12.29 4.17
CA SER A 93 2.00 13.48 3.65
C SER A 93 0.75 13.16 2.82
N ARG A 94 -0.36 13.84 3.09
CA ARG A 94 -1.65 13.62 2.40
C ARG A 94 -1.62 13.92 0.91
N LYS A 95 -0.77 14.86 0.49
CA LYS A 95 -0.75 15.42 -0.88
C LYS A 95 -0.68 14.34 -1.96
N ASN A 96 0.20 13.38 -1.79
CA ASN A 96 0.49 12.39 -2.82
C ASN A 96 -0.50 11.21 -2.84
N TYR A 97 -1.17 10.91 -1.71
CA TYR A 97 -2.33 10.01 -1.70
C TYR A 97 -3.48 10.61 -2.52
N LEU A 98 -3.78 11.88 -2.30
CA LEU A 98 -4.83 12.59 -3.06
C LEU A 98 -4.46 12.75 -4.54
N LYS A 99 -3.18 12.96 -4.86
CA LYS A 99 -2.69 12.97 -6.24
C LYS A 99 -2.89 11.63 -6.93
N ALA A 100 -2.59 10.51 -6.26
CA ALA A 100 -2.81 9.16 -6.79
C ALA A 100 -4.30 8.91 -7.08
N MET A 101 -5.20 9.32 -6.19
CA MET A 101 -6.64 9.23 -6.41
C MET A 101 -7.09 10.00 -7.66
N LYS A 102 -6.59 11.23 -7.84
CA LYS A 102 -6.89 12.04 -9.01
C LYS A 102 -6.42 11.38 -10.31
N LEU A 103 -5.23 10.78 -10.30
CA LEU A 103 -4.70 10.07 -11.46
C LEU A 103 -5.56 8.86 -11.86
N MET A 104 -6.21 8.22 -10.88
CA MET A 104 -7.11 7.09 -11.11
C MET A 104 -8.57 7.52 -11.32
N HIS A 105 -8.89 8.80 -11.16
CA HIS A 105 -10.27 9.32 -11.23
C HIS A 105 -11.23 8.60 -10.28
N VAL A 106 -10.80 8.34 -9.03
CA VAL A 106 -11.59 7.67 -8.00
C VAL A 106 -11.80 8.55 -6.78
N ASP A 107 -12.89 8.31 -6.04
CA ASP A 107 -13.23 8.97 -4.79
C ASP A 107 -12.68 8.18 -3.58
N LEU A 108 -12.69 8.81 -2.40
CA LEU A 108 -12.22 8.18 -1.16
C LEU A 108 -12.94 6.87 -0.84
N ASP A 109 -14.26 6.83 -1.02
CA ASP A 109 -15.09 5.66 -0.72
C ASP A 109 -14.84 4.49 -1.68
N SER A 110 -14.28 4.76 -2.86
CA SER A 110 -13.94 3.77 -3.88
C SER A 110 -12.44 3.50 -4.00
N CYS A 111 -11.62 4.02 -3.09
CA CYS A 111 -10.18 3.87 -3.08
C CYS A 111 -9.68 3.18 -1.82
N ILE A 112 -8.69 2.31 -1.98
CA ILE A 112 -8.03 1.61 -0.87
C ILE A 112 -6.52 1.72 -1.00
N PHE A 113 -5.83 1.77 0.12
CA PHE A 113 -4.36 1.75 0.19
C PHE A 113 -3.85 0.40 0.69
N VAL A 114 -2.81 -0.12 0.06
CA VAL A 114 -2.10 -1.35 0.46
C VAL A 114 -0.63 -1.03 0.70
N GLY A 115 -0.12 -1.33 1.89
CA GLY A 115 1.28 -1.12 2.24
C GLY A 115 1.70 -1.93 3.45
N ASP A 116 2.99 -1.90 3.78
CA ASP A 116 3.58 -2.73 4.83
C ASP A 116 4.03 -1.96 6.08
N GLN A 117 3.97 -0.63 6.05
CA GLN A 117 4.41 0.23 7.15
C GLN A 117 3.24 1.00 7.80
N ILE A 118 3.12 0.87 9.13
CA ILE A 118 2.04 1.55 9.87
C ILE A 118 2.21 3.08 9.83
N PHE A 119 3.40 3.57 10.15
CA PHE A 119 3.62 5.01 10.36
C PHE A 119 3.70 5.85 9.09
N THR A 120 3.97 5.23 7.96
CA THR A 120 4.01 5.91 6.66
C THR A 120 2.79 5.57 5.81
N ASP A 121 2.47 4.29 5.65
CA ASP A 121 1.42 3.82 4.74
C ASP A 121 0.03 3.93 5.36
N VAL A 122 -0.21 3.21 6.46
CA VAL A 122 -1.51 3.21 7.14
C VAL A 122 -1.86 4.62 7.63
N TYR A 123 -0.97 5.23 8.39
CA TYR A 123 -1.21 6.56 8.96
C TYR A 123 -1.45 7.62 7.89
N GLY A 124 -0.64 7.62 6.82
CA GLY A 124 -0.79 8.58 5.73
C GLY A 124 -2.14 8.45 5.01
N ALA A 125 -2.55 7.23 4.68
CA ALA A 125 -3.84 6.95 4.06
C ALA A 125 -5.03 7.28 5.00
N LYS A 126 -4.93 6.91 6.27
CA LYS A 126 -5.94 7.24 7.29
C LYS A 126 -6.13 8.74 7.47
N ARG A 127 -5.06 9.54 7.39
CA ARG A 127 -5.17 11.00 7.40
C ARG A 127 -5.97 11.57 6.23
N CYS A 128 -6.08 10.82 5.14
CA CYS A 128 -6.93 11.17 4.00
C CYS A 128 -8.37 10.65 4.16
N GLY A 129 -8.67 9.83 5.17
CA GLY A 129 -9.93 9.12 5.31
C GLY A 129 -10.04 7.86 4.43
N MET A 130 -8.92 7.37 3.91
CA MET A 130 -8.86 6.25 3.00
C MET A 130 -8.86 4.91 3.75
N ARG A 131 -9.58 3.93 3.24
CA ARG A 131 -9.53 2.53 3.72
C ARG A 131 -8.13 1.94 3.47
N THR A 132 -7.64 1.13 4.41
CA THR A 132 -6.27 0.63 4.40
C THR A 132 -6.22 -0.88 4.61
N ILE A 133 -5.30 -1.54 3.90
CA ILE A 133 -4.85 -2.91 4.18
C ILE A 133 -3.37 -2.87 4.49
N LEU A 134 -3.01 -3.29 5.70
CA LEU A 134 -1.62 -3.54 6.06
C LEU A 134 -1.25 -4.97 5.64
N VAL A 135 -0.07 -5.14 5.04
CA VAL A 135 0.48 -6.45 4.72
C VAL A 135 1.78 -6.69 5.48
N LYS A 136 2.12 -7.95 5.71
CA LYS A 136 3.42 -8.30 6.29
C LYS A 136 4.53 -7.98 5.30
N PRO A 137 5.70 -7.46 5.77
CA PRO A 137 6.86 -7.24 4.91
C PRO A 137 7.30 -8.54 4.25
N LEU A 138 7.64 -8.48 2.95
CA LEU A 138 8.05 -9.66 2.18
C LEU A 138 9.46 -10.15 2.55
N HIS A 139 10.32 -9.26 3.05
CA HIS A 139 11.70 -9.60 3.41
C HIS A 139 12.11 -8.96 4.74
N PRO A 140 12.82 -9.67 5.63
CA PRO A 140 13.24 -9.15 6.92
C PRO A 140 14.38 -8.13 6.85
N LYS A 141 15.15 -8.06 5.75
CA LYS A 141 16.24 -7.09 5.59
C LYS A 141 15.68 -5.73 5.21
N GLU A 142 15.78 -4.80 6.13
CA GLU A 142 15.35 -3.41 5.99
C GLU A 142 16.45 -2.47 6.45
N GLU A 143 16.38 -1.21 6.04
CA GLU A 143 17.25 -0.16 6.57
C GLU A 143 17.06 -0.01 8.09
N ILE A 144 18.13 0.35 8.81
CA ILE A 144 18.11 0.45 10.28
C ILE A 144 16.98 1.35 10.83
N GLN A 145 16.66 2.43 10.11
CA GLN A 145 15.58 3.33 10.48
C GLN A 145 14.21 2.65 10.42
N ILE A 146 14.00 1.77 9.45
CA ILE A 146 12.79 0.98 9.29
C ILE A 146 12.72 -0.08 10.39
N VAL A 147 13.85 -0.73 10.69
CA VAL A 147 13.93 -1.73 11.77
C VAL A 147 13.49 -1.13 13.12
N LEU A 148 13.95 0.07 13.45
CA LEU A 148 13.54 0.77 14.68
C LEU A 148 12.03 1.05 14.70
N LYS A 149 11.46 1.51 13.58
CA LYS A 149 10.01 1.70 13.44
C LYS A 149 9.23 0.41 13.64
N ARG A 150 9.74 -0.74 13.16
CA ARG A 150 9.08 -2.04 13.33
C ARG A 150 8.88 -2.45 14.79
N TYR A 151 9.79 -2.06 15.69
CA TYR A 151 9.59 -2.29 17.13
C TYR A 151 8.40 -1.49 17.67
N LEU A 152 8.24 -0.24 17.25
CA LEU A 152 7.09 0.58 17.65
C LEU A 152 5.79 0.06 17.02
N GLU A 153 5.85 -0.39 15.76
CA GLU A 153 4.71 -0.99 15.06
C GLU A 153 4.19 -2.24 15.76
N LYS A 154 5.05 -3.07 16.35
CA LYS A 154 4.64 -4.24 17.14
C LYS A 154 3.73 -3.86 18.32
N ILE A 155 4.00 -2.72 18.96
CA ILE A 155 3.16 -2.21 20.06
C ILE A 155 1.78 -1.84 19.51
N VAL A 156 1.72 -1.11 18.40
CA VAL A 156 0.46 -0.73 17.76
C VAL A 156 -0.33 -1.97 17.33
N LEU A 157 0.33 -2.94 16.71
CA LEU A 157 -0.30 -4.21 16.30
C LEU A 157 -0.83 -5.03 17.48
N TYR A 158 -0.14 -5.01 18.61
CA TYR A 158 -0.65 -5.65 19.84
C TYR A 158 -1.99 -5.05 20.26
N PHE A 159 -2.11 -3.73 20.33
CA PHE A 159 -3.36 -3.07 20.66
C PHE A 159 -4.45 -3.29 19.61
N TYR A 160 -4.09 -3.21 18.33
CA TYR A 160 -5.00 -3.52 17.22
C TYR A 160 -5.62 -4.92 17.33
N GLN A 161 -4.79 -5.93 17.59
CA GLN A 161 -5.25 -7.31 17.74
C GLN A 161 -6.11 -7.51 18.99
N LYS A 162 -5.84 -6.74 20.06
CA LYS A 162 -6.63 -6.78 21.29
C LYS A 162 -8.04 -6.20 21.10
N GLU A 163 -8.18 -5.14 20.31
CA GLU A 163 -9.50 -4.55 20.02
C GLU A 163 -10.36 -5.42 19.10
N LYS A 164 -9.75 -6.25 18.27
CA LYS A 164 -10.49 -7.13 17.36
C LYS A 164 -10.91 -8.49 17.97
N ARG A 165 -10.53 -8.74 19.24
CA ARG A 165 -10.98 -9.91 20.01
C ARG A 165 -12.22 -9.56 20.84
#